data_625fec4be4caf6b7f214a3621e215cae
#
_entry.id   625fec4be4caf6b7f214a3621e215cae
#
_cell.length_a   1.000
_cell.length_b   1.000
_cell.length_c   1.000
_cell.angle_alpha   90.00
_cell.angle_beta   90.00
_cell.angle_gamma   90.00
#
_symmetry.space_group_name_H-M   'P 1'
#
loop_
_entity.id
_entity.type
_entity.pdbx_description
1 polymer ?
#
loop_
_entity_poly.entity_id
_entity_poly.type
_entity_poly.pdbx_seq_one_letter_code
_entity_poly.pdbx_strand_id
1 'polypeptide(L)'
;MYQYAAQNRHATGNFRLRYRILLIASVVLLAATVLLSVMTISGNSFKAKSREQYTQAMSNNVANAISVVNRMESVTVSTTSQRLGIIRQYVYAMEQINRISIQMYGEGSGRYVPDDAFTALYQDLDNYESLVQSAKNSTVETRELLITHLRLVQGYINGDLVS
;
A
#
# COMPACT_ATOMS: atom_id res chain seq x y z
N MET A 1 45.89 -35.23 -57.34
CA MET A 1 45.43 -35.80 -56.06
C MET A 1 45.64 -34.80 -54.86
N TYR A 2 45.64 -33.48 -55.05
CA TYR A 2 45.90 -32.48 -54.02
C TYR A 2 44.72 -31.51 -53.75
N GLN A 3 43.58 -31.65 -54.42
CA GLN A 3 42.45 -30.72 -54.22
C GLN A 3 41.47 -31.09 -53.07
N TYR A 4 41.48 -32.34 -52.61
CA TYR A 4 40.57 -32.80 -51.55
C TYR A 4 40.98 -32.39 -50.11
N ALA A 5 42.27 -32.06 -49.89
CA ALA A 5 42.76 -31.73 -48.56
C ALA A 5 42.48 -30.29 -48.11
N ALA A 6 42.21 -29.36 -49.06
CA ALA A 6 41.95 -27.98 -48.74
C ALA A 6 40.49 -27.71 -48.31
N GLN A 7 39.54 -28.51 -48.82
CA GLN A 7 38.12 -28.33 -48.55
C GLN A 7 37.71 -28.74 -47.13
N ASN A 8 38.41 -29.69 -46.49
CA ASN A 8 38.09 -30.14 -45.12
C ASN A 8 38.60 -29.18 -44.03
N ARG A 9 39.58 -28.28 -44.30
CA ARG A 9 40.06 -27.35 -43.29
C ARG A 9 39.11 -26.19 -43.04
N HIS A 10 38.33 -25.76 -44.02
CA HIS A 10 37.36 -24.68 -43.87
C HIS A 10 36.07 -25.14 -43.09
N ALA A 11 35.67 -26.40 -43.21
CA ALA A 11 34.51 -26.92 -42.52
C ALA A 11 34.74 -27.08 -41.01
N THR A 12 35.91 -27.46 -40.54
CA THR A 12 36.26 -27.65 -39.13
C THR A 12 36.44 -26.33 -38.40
N GLY A 13 36.91 -25.26 -39.08
CA GLY A 13 37.06 -23.91 -38.54
C GLY A 13 35.71 -23.28 -38.19
N ASN A 14 34.73 -23.40 -39.08
CA ASN A 14 33.40 -22.87 -38.90
C ASN A 14 32.61 -23.58 -37.80
N PHE A 15 32.84 -24.89 -37.58
CA PHE A 15 32.21 -25.63 -36.51
C PHE A 15 32.66 -25.20 -35.12
N ARG A 16 33.99 -24.97 -34.94
CA ARG A 16 34.56 -24.49 -33.67
C ARG A 16 34.11 -23.05 -33.35
N LEU A 17 33.97 -22.20 -34.36
CA LEU A 17 33.51 -20.84 -34.20
C LEU A 17 32.01 -20.84 -33.79
N ARG A 18 31.17 -21.62 -34.44
CA ARG A 18 29.73 -21.76 -34.10
C ARG A 18 29.56 -22.31 -32.69
N TYR A 19 30.32 -23.31 -32.27
CA TYR A 19 30.28 -23.84 -30.92
C TYR A 19 30.67 -22.80 -29.86
N ARG A 20 31.70 -21.99 -30.10
CA ARG A 20 32.09 -20.90 -29.20
C ARG A 20 31.01 -19.84 -29.10
N ILE A 21 30.40 -19.46 -30.19
CA ILE A 21 29.29 -18.47 -30.19
C ILE A 21 28.09 -19.02 -29.40
N LEU A 22 27.70 -20.28 -29.60
CA LEU A 22 26.64 -20.92 -28.85
C LEU A 22 26.96 -21.00 -27.36
N LEU A 23 28.19 -21.31 -26.98
CA LEU A 23 28.61 -21.37 -25.58
C LEU A 23 28.56 -19.99 -24.92
N ILE A 24 29.03 -18.95 -25.59
CA ILE A 24 28.94 -17.56 -25.10
C ILE A 24 27.47 -17.14 -24.97
N ALA A 25 26.65 -17.43 -25.97
CA ALA A 25 25.23 -17.09 -25.94
C ALA A 25 24.50 -17.79 -24.78
N SER A 26 24.80 -19.08 -24.52
CA SER A 26 24.20 -19.80 -23.39
C SER A 26 24.59 -19.25 -22.03
N VAL A 27 25.87 -18.85 -21.87
CA VAL A 27 26.34 -18.20 -20.62
C VAL A 27 25.68 -16.86 -20.40
N VAL A 28 25.55 -16.04 -21.45
CA VAL A 28 24.86 -14.73 -21.38
C VAL A 28 23.38 -14.91 -21.03
N LEU A 29 22.70 -15.88 -21.65
CA LEU A 29 21.31 -16.20 -21.37
C LEU A 29 21.12 -16.65 -19.92
N LEU A 30 21.99 -17.50 -19.42
CA LEU A 30 21.97 -17.98 -18.05
C LEU A 30 22.19 -16.83 -17.04
N ALA A 31 23.14 -15.97 -17.30
CA ALA A 31 23.39 -14.76 -16.48
C ALA A 31 22.17 -13.83 -16.47
N ALA A 32 21.55 -13.58 -17.63
CA ALA A 32 20.35 -12.77 -17.74
C ALA A 32 19.16 -13.38 -16.94
N THR A 33 18.98 -14.71 -17.02
CA THR A 33 17.92 -15.41 -16.28
C THR A 33 18.13 -15.30 -14.77
N VAL A 34 19.36 -15.45 -14.28
CA VAL A 34 19.69 -15.28 -12.85
C VAL A 34 19.40 -13.85 -12.39
N LEU A 35 19.83 -12.84 -13.16
CA LEU A 35 19.57 -11.44 -12.84
C LEU A 35 18.07 -11.12 -12.77
N LEU A 36 17.29 -11.56 -13.75
CA LEU A 36 15.83 -11.38 -13.75
C LEU A 36 15.17 -12.07 -12.55
N SER A 37 15.61 -13.28 -12.19
CA SER A 37 15.10 -14.00 -11.03
C SER A 37 15.38 -13.26 -9.72
N VAL A 38 16.60 -12.73 -9.53
CA VAL A 38 16.98 -11.94 -8.36
C VAL A 38 16.15 -10.65 -8.28
N MET A 39 15.96 -9.95 -9.40
CA MET A 39 15.14 -8.73 -9.44
C MET A 39 13.67 -9.01 -9.09
N THR A 40 13.11 -10.11 -9.57
CA THR A 40 11.73 -10.51 -9.29
C THR A 40 11.54 -10.87 -7.81
N ILE A 41 12.45 -11.66 -7.23
CA ILE A 41 12.39 -12.07 -5.82
C ILE A 41 12.55 -10.85 -4.90
N SER A 42 13.51 -9.96 -5.18
CA SER A 42 13.71 -8.73 -4.41
C SER A 42 12.50 -7.80 -4.48
N GLY A 43 11.88 -7.66 -5.66
CA GLY A 43 10.68 -6.85 -5.83
C GLY A 43 9.48 -7.39 -5.05
N ASN A 44 9.28 -8.69 -5.03
CA ASN A 44 8.18 -9.33 -4.31
C ASN A 44 8.36 -9.25 -2.79
N SER A 45 9.57 -9.44 -2.27
CA SER A 45 9.85 -9.30 -0.84
C SER A 45 9.68 -7.85 -0.36
N PHE A 46 10.09 -6.86 -1.17
CA PHE A 46 9.87 -5.45 -0.89
C PHE A 46 8.38 -5.12 -0.84
N LYS A 47 7.59 -5.58 -1.82
CA LYS A 47 6.14 -5.37 -1.83
C LYS A 47 5.45 -5.97 -0.61
N ALA A 48 5.79 -7.21 -0.23
CA ALA A 48 5.19 -7.85 0.94
C ALA A 48 5.49 -7.07 2.23
N LYS A 49 6.75 -6.66 2.44
CA LYS A 49 7.17 -5.88 3.60
C LYS A 49 6.52 -4.49 3.64
N SER A 50 6.41 -3.82 2.50
CA SER A 50 5.73 -2.52 2.43
C SER A 50 4.24 -2.63 2.74
N ARG A 51 3.57 -3.71 2.28
CA ARG A 51 2.16 -3.96 2.60
C ARG A 51 1.94 -4.13 4.10
N GLU A 52 2.78 -4.91 4.77
CA GLU A 52 2.75 -5.06 6.24
C GLU A 52 2.92 -3.72 6.95
N GLN A 53 3.88 -2.91 6.53
CA GLN A 53 4.11 -1.57 7.08
C GLN A 53 2.91 -0.64 6.89
N TYR A 54 2.25 -0.67 5.72
CA TYR A 54 1.05 0.14 5.47
C TYR A 54 -0.12 -0.32 6.35
N THR A 55 -0.37 -1.63 6.45
CA THR A 55 -1.40 -2.17 7.35
C THR A 55 -1.15 -1.75 8.79
N GLN A 56 0.08 -1.88 9.28
CA GLN A 56 0.46 -1.47 10.63
C GLN A 56 0.30 0.04 10.86
N ALA A 57 0.71 0.87 9.90
CA ALA A 57 0.57 2.32 9.99
C ALA A 57 -0.90 2.74 10.01
N MET A 58 -1.74 2.17 9.16
CA MET A 58 -3.18 2.44 9.14
C MET A 58 -3.85 1.98 10.43
N SER A 59 -3.53 0.77 10.92
CA SER A 59 -4.05 0.24 12.19
C SER A 59 -3.69 1.13 13.38
N ASN A 60 -2.46 1.63 13.44
CA ASN A 60 -2.03 2.56 14.47
C ASN A 60 -2.78 3.90 14.38
N ASN A 61 -2.98 4.44 13.18
CA ASN A 61 -3.70 5.71 13.00
C ASN A 61 -5.17 5.59 13.41
N VAL A 62 -5.86 4.51 13.04
CA VAL A 62 -7.26 4.32 13.45
C VAL A 62 -7.39 4.11 14.95
N ALA A 63 -6.49 3.34 15.58
CA ALA A 63 -6.49 3.14 17.03
C ALA A 63 -6.24 4.46 17.78
N ASN A 64 -5.31 5.28 17.29
CA ASN A 64 -5.06 6.61 17.84
C ASN A 64 -6.26 7.54 17.68
N ALA A 65 -6.91 7.55 16.52
CA ALA A 65 -8.12 8.33 16.29
C ALA A 65 -9.23 7.93 17.28
N ILE A 66 -9.53 6.64 17.43
CA ILE A 66 -10.51 6.12 18.39
C ILE A 66 -10.14 6.53 19.82
N SER A 67 -8.86 6.42 20.20
CA SER A 67 -8.39 6.85 21.53
C SER A 67 -8.64 8.33 21.79
N VAL A 68 -8.43 9.21 20.79
CA VAL A 68 -8.70 10.65 20.91
C VAL A 68 -10.20 10.88 21.05
N VAL A 69 -11.06 10.23 20.24
CA VAL A 69 -12.54 10.37 20.35
C VAL A 69 -13.03 9.95 21.72
N ASN A 70 -12.56 8.81 22.26
CA ASN A 70 -12.94 8.34 23.59
C ASN A 70 -12.61 9.35 24.72
N ARG A 71 -11.52 10.10 24.55
CA ARG A 71 -11.13 11.16 25.52
C ARG A 71 -11.91 12.46 25.37
N MET A 72 -12.85 12.56 24.42
CA MET A 72 -13.60 13.80 24.18
C MET A 72 -14.87 13.92 25.06
N GLU A 73 -15.13 12.96 25.93
CA GLU A 73 -16.37 12.86 26.72
C GLU A 73 -16.62 14.01 27.72
N SER A 74 -15.57 14.72 28.15
CA SER A 74 -15.68 15.73 29.22
C SER A 74 -14.82 16.98 28.95
N VAL A 75 -14.90 17.59 27.76
CA VAL A 75 -13.94 18.62 27.34
C VAL A 75 -14.63 19.91 26.91
N THR A 76 -13.92 21.03 27.07
CA THR A 76 -14.38 22.36 26.62
C THR A 76 -14.42 22.45 25.08
N VAL A 77 -15.22 23.38 24.55
CA VAL A 77 -15.36 23.63 23.09
C VAL A 77 -14.00 23.78 22.39
N SER A 78 -13.10 24.60 22.95
CA SER A 78 -11.77 24.86 22.38
C SER A 78 -10.92 23.60 22.30
N THR A 79 -10.91 22.78 23.35
CA THR A 79 -10.16 21.51 23.37
C THR A 79 -10.78 20.47 22.44
N THR A 80 -12.10 20.49 22.24
CA THR A 80 -12.80 19.60 21.32
C THR A 80 -12.40 19.90 19.88
N SER A 81 -12.40 21.15 19.44
CA SER A 81 -11.98 21.54 18.09
C SER A 81 -10.51 21.15 17.80
N GLN A 82 -9.63 21.33 18.79
CA GLN A 82 -8.24 20.88 18.66
C GLN A 82 -8.14 19.36 18.47
N ARG A 83 -8.91 18.58 19.23
CA ARG A 83 -8.94 17.10 19.13
C ARG A 83 -9.53 16.64 17.81
N LEU A 84 -10.59 17.27 17.32
CA LEU A 84 -11.13 17.00 15.97
C LEU A 84 -10.08 17.24 14.89
N GLY A 85 -9.27 18.31 15.01
CA GLY A 85 -8.13 18.54 14.12
C GLY A 85 -7.11 17.40 14.14
N ILE A 86 -6.80 16.83 15.31
CA ILE A 86 -5.89 15.68 15.44
C ILE A 86 -6.50 14.44 14.79
N ILE A 87 -7.79 14.15 15.01
CA ILE A 87 -8.48 13.01 14.38
C ILE A 87 -8.47 13.18 12.86
N ARG A 88 -8.73 14.39 12.36
CA ARG A 88 -8.69 14.70 10.92
C ARG A 88 -7.31 14.41 10.30
N GLN A 89 -6.22 14.69 11.05
CA GLN A 89 -4.87 14.33 10.62
C GLN A 89 -4.66 12.80 10.52
N TYR A 90 -5.18 12.01 11.46
CA TYR A 90 -5.10 10.55 11.39
C TYR A 90 -5.91 10.00 10.22
N VAL A 91 -7.13 10.51 9.99
CA VAL A 91 -7.97 10.12 8.85
C VAL A 91 -7.26 10.44 7.53
N TYR A 92 -6.70 11.65 7.40
CA TYR A 92 -5.93 12.04 6.22
C TYR A 92 -4.70 11.15 6.01
N ALA A 93 -3.96 10.82 7.06
CA ALA A 93 -2.80 9.91 6.95
C ALA A 93 -3.21 8.52 6.45
N MET A 94 -4.33 7.96 6.94
CA MET A 94 -4.86 6.69 6.46
C MET A 94 -5.27 6.76 4.98
N GLU A 95 -5.95 7.83 4.57
CA GLU A 95 -6.33 8.05 3.18
C GLU A 95 -5.10 8.14 2.25
N GLN A 96 -4.03 8.85 2.66
CA GLN A 96 -2.80 8.92 1.88
C GLN A 96 -2.12 7.55 1.76
N ILE A 97 -2.06 6.76 2.83
CA ILE A 97 -1.51 5.41 2.79
C ILE A 97 -2.34 4.53 1.84
N ASN A 98 -3.68 4.62 1.88
CA ASN A 98 -4.57 3.90 0.98
C ASN A 98 -4.30 4.26 -0.48
N ARG A 99 -4.17 5.54 -0.82
CA ARG A 99 -3.83 6.02 -2.17
C ARG A 99 -2.47 5.54 -2.65
N ILE A 100 -1.44 5.61 -1.80
CA ILE A 100 -0.10 5.11 -2.13
C ILE A 100 -0.14 3.61 -2.38
N SER A 101 -0.86 2.87 -1.55
CA SER A 101 -1.01 1.42 -1.71
C SER A 101 -1.71 1.07 -3.03
N ILE A 102 -2.76 1.78 -3.40
CA ILE A 102 -3.44 1.61 -4.70
C ILE A 102 -2.47 1.88 -5.87
N GLN A 103 -1.66 2.93 -5.79
CA GLN A 103 -0.65 3.23 -6.81
C GLN A 103 0.41 2.12 -6.94
N MET A 104 0.81 1.50 -5.83
CA MET A 104 1.85 0.46 -5.83
C MET A 104 1.35 -0.93 -6.22
N TYR A 105 0.12 -1.27 -5.84
CA TYR A 105 -0.42 -2.64 -5.97
C TYR A 105 -1.62 -2.74 -6.90
N GLY A 106 -2.16 -1.61 -7.38
CA GLY A 106 -3.38 -1.52 -8.17
C GLY A 106 -4.66 -1.52 -7.32
N GLU A 107 -5.77 -1.13 -7.93
CA GLU A 107 -7.08 -0.99 -7.28
C GLU A 107 -7.53 -2.22 -6.49
N GLY A 108 -7.47 -3.41 -7.11
CA GLY A 108 -8.00 -4.64 -6.51
C GLY A 108 -7.18 -5.19 -5.34
N SER A 109 -5.87 -4.88 -5.27
CA SER A 109 -4.98 -5.43 -4.24
C SER A 109 -4.43 -4.38 -3.29
N GLY A 110 -4.47 -3.12 -3.69
CA GLY A 110 -3.90 -2.00 -2.93
C GLY A 110 -4.92 -1.23 -2.11
N ARG A 111 -6.20 -1.39 -2.39
CA ARG A 111 -7.27 -0.71 -1.65
C ARG A 111 -7.51 -1.43 -0.32
N TYR A 112 -7.23 -0.77 0.79
CA TYR A 112 -7.56 -1.27 2.13
C TYR A 112 -8.96 -0.83 2.55
N VAL A 113 -9.32 0.41 2.26
CA VAL A 113 -10.55 1.05 2.73
C VAL A 113 -11.24 1.70 1.54
N PRO A 114 -12.56 1.52 1.37
CA PRO A 114 -13.32 2.21 0.34
C PRO A 114 -13.32 3.74 0.53
N ASP A 115 -13.41 4.50 -0.56
CA ASP A 115 -13.35 5.97 -0.52
C ASP A 115 -14.57 6.59 0.17
N ASP A 116 -15.72 5.94 0.10
CA ASP A 116 -16.95 6.34 0.80
C ASP A 116 -16.81 6.27 2.32
N ALA A 117 -16.04 5.33 2.85
CA ALA A 117 -15.75 5.25 4.28
C ALA A 117 -14.93 6.46 4.77
N PHE A 118 -13.97 6.95 4.00
CA PHE A 118 -13.26 8.20 4.31
C PHE A 118 -14.18 9.40 4.20
N THR A 119 -15.04 9.44 3.18
CA THR A 119 -16.03 10.51 3.01
C THR A 119 -16.97 10.59 4.21
N ALA A 120 -17.49 9.46 4.68
CA ALA A 120 -18.32 9.39 5.87
C ALA A 120 -17.62 9.92 7.12
N LEU A 121 -16.34 9.56 7.33
CA LEU A 121 -15.53 10.06 8.45
C LEU A 121 -15.36 11.59 8.40
N TYR A 122 -15.09 12.18 7.24
CA TYR A 122 -14.99 13.62 7.10
C TYR A 122 -16.32 14.32 7.37
N GLN A 123 -17.44 13.76 6.90
CA GLN A 123 -18.78 14.28 7.20
C GLN A 123 -19.10 14.24 8.70
N ASP A 124 -18.73 13.15 9.38
CA ASP A 124 -18.93 13.06 10.84
C ASP A 124 -18.11 14.12 11.58
N LEU A 125 -16.86 14.33 11.17
CA LEU A 125 -15.97 15.33 11.76
C LEU A 125 -16.52 16.75 11.56
N ASP A 126 -17.03 17.07 10.37
CA ASP A 126 -17.63 18.36 10.05
C ASP A 126 -18.93 18.58 10.83
N ASN A 127 -19.79 17.55 10.91
CA ASN A 127 -21.00 17.59 11.69
C ASN A 127 -20.71 17.79 13.19
N TYR A 128 -19.71 17.07 13.72
CA TYR A 128 -19.33 17.21 15.12
C TYR A 128 -18.81 18.62 15.42
N GLU A 129 -17.95 19.15 14.57
CA GLU A 129 -17.41 20.51 14.71
C GLU A 129 -18.52 21.56 14.67
N SER A 130 -19.48 21.44 13.76
CA SER A 130 -20.65 22.31 13.66
C SER A 130 -21.52 22.29 14.93
N LEU A 131 -21.76 21.10 15.49
CA LEU A 131 -22.51 20.94 16.74
C LEU A 131 -21.81 21.57 17.93
N VAL A 132 -20.49 21.39 18.04
CA VAL A 132 -19.64 22.01 19.08
C VAL A 132 -19.69 23.53 19.01
N GLN A 133 -19.61 24.09 17.81
CA GLN A 133 -19.66 25.56 17.61
C GLN A 133 -21.04 26.15 17.88
N SER A 134 -22.12 25.42 17.58
CA SER A 134 -23.48 25.90 17.76
C SER A 134 -23.99 25.84 19.20
N ALA A 135 -23.28 25.17 20.10
CA ALA A 135 -23.63 24.96 21.53
C ALA A 135 -25.08 24.45 21.77
N LYS A 136 -25.74 23.91 20.76
CA LYS A 136 -27.21 23.68 20.78
C LYS A 136 -27.63 22.28 21.16
N ASN A 137 -26.76 21.26 21.01
CA ASN A 137 -27.18 19.87 21.18
C ASN A 137 -26.09 18.98 21.83
N SER A 138 -26.53 17.83 22.37
CA SER A 138 -25.64 16.78 22.84
C SER A 138 -24.77 16.26 21.69
N THR A 139 -23.47 16.22 21.90
CA THR A 139 -22.49 15.68 20.94
C THR A 139 -22.31 14.16 21.08
N VAL A 140 -23.06 13.52 21.97
CA VAL A 140 -22.92 12.08 22.30
C VAL A 140 -23.22 11.20 21.08
N GLU A 141 -24.33 11.45 20.41
CA GLU A 141 -24.74 10.67 19.25
C GLU A 141 -23.73 10.78 18.09
N THR A 142 -23.27 11.99 17.80
CA THR A 142 -22.27 12.22 16.73
C THR A 142 -20.92 11.61 17.09
N ARG A 143 -20.54 11.60 18.38
CA ARG A 143 -19.34 10.91 18.87
C ARG A 143 -19.44 9.39 18.67
N GLU A 144 -20.57 8.77 19.01
CA GLU A 144 -20.79 7.34 18.82
C GLU A 144 -20.80 6.97 17.33
N LEU A 145 -21.38 7.80 16.48
CA LEU A 145 -21.36 7.62 15.03
C LEU A 145 -19.90 7.67 14.49
N LEU A 146 -19.11 8.65 14.88
CA LEU A 146 -17.70 8.75 14.51
C LEU A 146 -16.89 7.52 14.97
N ILE A 147 -17.12 7.03 16.20
CA ILE A 147 -16.49 5.79 16.69
C ILE A 147 -16.93 4.59 15.84
N THR A 148 -18.19 4.51 15.46
CA THR A 148 -18.72 3.42 14.63
C THR A 148 -18.05 3.39 13.26
N HIS A 149 -17.92 4.54 12.59
CA HIS A 149 -17.25 4.61 11.30
C HIS A 149 -15.73 4.37 11.41
N LEU A 150 -15.07 4.82 12.49
CA LEU A 150 -13.67 4.47 12.73
C LEU A 150 -13.47 2.96 12.94
N ARG A 151 -14.38 2.28 13.65
CA ARG A 151 -14.34 0.82 13.80
C ARG A 151 -14.63 0.09 12.48
N LEU A 152 -15.52 0.62 11.65
CA LEU A 152 -15.73 0.10 10.30
C LEU A 152 -14.43 0.15 9.47
N VAL A 153 -13.74 1.28 9.47
CA VAL A 153 -12.43 1.43 8.82
C VAL A 153 -11.41 0.45 9.40
N GLN A 154 -11.39 0.25 10.71
CA GLN A 154 -10.54 -0.76 11.37
C GLN A 154 -10.85 -2.17 10.87
N GLY A 155 -12.11 -2.53 10.70
CA GLY A 155 -12.54 -3.82 10.13
C GLY A 155 -12.04 -4.03 8.69
N TYR A 156 -12.09 -3.02 7.85
CA TYR A 156 -11.50 -3.07 6.50
C TYR A 156 -9.99 -3.29 6.54
N ILE A 157 -9.26 -2.56 7.38
CA ILE A 157 -7.79 -2.67 7.50
C ILE A 157 -7.39 -4.06 7.98
N ASN A 158 -8.14 -4.65 8.91
CA ASN A 158 -7.87 -5.99 9.45
C ASN A 158 -8.28 -7.12 8.49
N GLY A 159 -9.03 -6.82 7.42
CA GLY A 159 -9.58 -7.81 6.49
C GLY A 159 -10.84 -8.51 6.99
N ASP A 160 -11.48 -7.98 8.05
CA ASP A 160 -12.76 -8.50 8.57
C ASP A 160 -13.92 -8.12 7.63
N LEU A 161 -13.74 -7.10 6.82
CA LEU A 161 -14.67 -6.59 5.82
C LEU A 161 -14.00 -6.53 4.44
N VAL A 162 -14.81 -6.75 3.39
CA VAL A 162 -14.32 -6.67 1.99
C VAL A 162 -14.48 -5.23 1.51
N SER A 163 -13.38 -4.66 0.99
CA SER A 163 -13.36 -3.30 0.40
C SER A 163 -13.84 -3.27 -1.04
#